data_74fb1996670d6a8807b040bb53b61c01
#
_entry.id   74fb1996670d6a8807b040bb53b61c01
#
_cell.length_a   1.000
_cell.length_b   1.000
_cell.length_c   1.000
_cell.angle_alpha   90.00
_cell.angle_beta   90.00
_cell.angle_gamma   90.00
#
_symmetry.space_group_name_H-M   'P 1'
#
loop_
_entity.id
_entity.type
_entity.pdbx_description
1 polymer ?
#
loop_
_entity_poly.entity_id
_entity_poly.type
_entity_poly.pdbx_seq_one_letter_code
_entity_poly.pdbx_strand_id
1 'polypeptide(L)'
;MGVVAKRSSMTFYSDGKSHYSHRVRIVLAEKGVTVETIDVDPDSKPEDLASLNPYNTLPTLVDRELVLYEADIMMEYLDERFPHPPLFPVY
;
A
#
# COMPACT_ATOMS: atom_id res chain seq x y z
N MET A 1 -17.20 -12.01 -23.00
CA MET A 1 -17.05 -11.97 -21.62
C MET A 1 -16.61 -10.63 -21.15
N GLY A 2 -17.23 -10.22 -20.25
CA GLY A 2 -16.82 -8.99 -19.70
C GLY A 2 -15.46 -9.11 -19.04
N VAL A 3 -14.71 -8.11 -19.20
CA VAL A 3 -13.55 -7.99 -18.38
C VAL A 3 -14.04 -7.89 -16.94
N VAL A 4 -13.54 -8.76 -16.12
CA VAL A 4 -13.84 -8.64 -14.72
C VAL A 4 -13.15 -7.39 -14.23
N ALA A 5 -13.92 -6.41 -13.85
CA ALA A 5 -13.38 -5.24 -13.24
C ALA A 5 -12.59 -5.65 -12.01
N LYS A 6 -11.41 -5.11 -11.83
CA LYS A 6 -10.65 -5.36 -10.64
C LYS A 6 -11.47 -4.93 -9.44
N ARG A 7 -11.72 -5.85 -8.56
CA ARG A 7 -12.44 -5.53 -7.34
C ARG A 7 -11.60 -4.68 -6.42
N SER A 8 -10.31 -4.89 -6.49
CA SER A 8 -9.36 -4.07 -5.78
C SER A 8 -8.48 -3.37 -6.80
N SER A 9 -8.42 -2.07 -6.69
CA SER A 9 -7.49 -1.27 -7.48
C SER A 9 -6.32 -0.81 -6.62
N MET A 10 -6.08 -1.51 -5.52
CA MET A 10 -5.02 -1.16 -4.59
C MET A 10 -3.74 -1.90 -4.94
N THR A 11 -2.65 -1.17 -5.00
CA THR A 11 -1.32 -1.71 -5.27
C THR A 11 -0.36 -1.20 -4.21
N PHE A 12 0.44 -2.09 -3.67
CA PHE A 12 1.43 -1.76 -2.65
C PHE A 12 2.82 -2.07 -3.14
N TYR A 13 3.64 -1.04 -3.29
CA TYR A 13 5.06 -1.17 -3.63
C TYR A 13 5.85 -1.32 -2.34
N SER A 14 6.49 -2.44 -2.17
CA SER A 14 7.10 -2.85 -0.91
C SER A 14 8.60 -3.05 -1.08
N ASP A 15 9.34 -2.61 -0.08
CA ASP A 15 10.74 -2.98 0.07
C ASP A 15 10.81 -4.12 1.08
N GLY A 16 11.25 -5.28 0.65
CA GLY A 16 11.29 -6.47 1.51
C GLY A 16 12.20 -6.36 2.70
N LYS A 17 13.13 -5.41 2.70
CA LYS A 17 14.09 -5.21 3.80
C LYS A 17 13.67 -4.13 4.78
N SER A 18 12.70 -3.31 4.40
CA SER A 18 12.28 -2.18 5.21
C SER A 18 11.26 -2.59 6.25
N HIS A 19 11.47 -2.23 7.50
CA HIS A 19 10.47 -2.47 8.53
C HIS A 19 9.24 -1.60 8.34
N TYR A 20 9.35 -0.47 7.68
CA TYR A 20 8.19 0.36 7.34
C TYR A 20 7.26 -0.37 6.37
N SER A 21 7.82 -0.96 5.32
CA SER A 21 7.04 -1.78 4.40
C SER A 21 6.43 -2.99 5.11
N HIS A 22 7.18 -3.61 5.99
CA HIS A 22 6.71 -4.76 6.75
C HIS A 22 5.50 -4.40 7.63
N ARG A 23 5.55 -3.26 8.29
CA ARG A 23 4.44 -2.80 9.14
C ARG A 23 3.16 -2.60 8.33
N VAL A 24 3.26 -1.99 7.16
CA VAL A 24 2.11 -1.78 6.28
C VAL A 24 1.56 -3.11 5.79
N ARG A 25 2.44 -4.07 5.45
CA ARG A 25 2.00 -5.41 5.03
C ARG A 25 1.23 -6.13 6.14
N ILE A 26 1.65 -5.96 7.39
CA ILE A 26 0.92 -6.53 8.52
C ILE A 26 -0.49 -5.94 8.59
N VAL A 27 -0.61 -4.64 8.46
CA VAL A 27 -1.92 -3.98 8.49
C VAL A 27 -2.81 -4.47 7.35
N LEU A 28 -2.26 -4.57 6.15
CA LEU A 28 -3.01 -5.08 5.00
C LEU A 28 -3.51 -6.50 5.23
N ALA A 29 -2.66 -7.35 5.80
CA ALA A 29 -3.03 -8.72 6.11
C ALA A 29 -4.10 -8.80 7.19
N GLU A 30 -3.98 -8.00 8.23
CA GLU A 30 -4.95 -7.98 9.33
C GLU A 30 -6.31 -7.46 8.85
N LYS A 31 -6.32 -6.53 7.93
CA LYS A 31 -7.55 -6.01 7.36
C LYS A 31 -8.20 -6.97 6.34
N GLY A 32 -7.47 -7.98 5.91
CA GLY A 32 -7.96 -8.91 4.91
C GLY A 32 -8.20 -8.27 3.56
N VAL A 33 -7.41 -7.26 3.22
CA VAL A 33 -7.59 -6.48 1.99
C VAL A 33 -6.95 -7.20 0.83
N THR A 34 -7.65 -7.25 -0.28
CA THR A 34 -7.07 -7.72 -1.54
C THR A 34 -6.23 -6.60 -2.13
N VAL A 35 -4.94 -6.85 -2.26
CA VAL A 35 -4.00 -5.85 -2.75
C VAL A 35 -2.96 -6.56 -3.62
N GLU A 36 -2.55 -5.90 -4.67
CA GLU A 36 -1.41 -6.37 -5.46
C GLU A 36 -0.15 -5.84 -4.81
N THR A 37 0.69 -6.74 -4.31
CA THR A 37 1.95 -6.37 -3.68
C THR A 37 3.08 -6.56 -4.66
N ILE A 38 3.83 -5.51 -4.91
CA ILE A 38 4.98 -5.53 -5.81
C ILE A 38 6.23 -5.32 -4.97
N ASP A 39 7.07 -6.34 -4.91
CA ASP A 39 8.35 -6.23 -4.23
C ASP A 39 9.32 -5.49 -5.12
N VAL A 40 9.91 -4.45 -4.58
CA VAL A 40 10.80 -3.57 -5.32
C VAL A 40 12.20 -3.64 -4.70
N ASP A 41 13.19 -3.82 -5.54
CA ASP A 41 14.57 -3.67 -5.13
C ASP A 41 14.87 -2.17 -5.02
N PRO A 42 15.28 -1.65 -3.85
CA PRO A 42 15.58 -0.22 -3.71
C PRO A 42 16.66 0.29 -4.67
N ASP A 43 17.50 -0.61 -5.16
CA ASP A 43 18.58 -0.24 -6.07
C ASP A 43 18.15 -0.33 -7.55
N SER A 44 16.95 -0.84 -7.80
CA SER A 44 16.42 -1.04 -9.15
C SER A 44 14.94 -0.72 -9.20
N LYS A 45 14.58 0.49 -8.83
CA LYS A 45 13.17 0.88 -8.78
C LYS A 45 12.58 1.00 -10.18
N PRO A 46 11.34 0.55 -10.37
CA PRO A 46 10.70 0.68 -11.68
C PRO A 46 10.37 2.13 -11.99
N GLU A 47 10.32 2.45 -13.27
CA GLU A 47 9.98 3.81 -13.72
C GLU A 47 8.58 4.24 -13.29
N ASP A 48 7.66 3.29 -13.24
CA ASP A 48 6.28 3.54 -12.81
C ASP A 48 6.22 4.16 -11.44
N LEU A 49 7.11 3.73 -10.54
CA LEU A 49 7.12 4.22 -9.18
C LEU A 49 7.43 5.71 -9.14
N ALA A 50 8.39 6.16 -9.92
CA ALA A 50 8.75 7.57 -9.98
C ALA A 50 7.61 8.43 -10.52
N SER A 51 6.81 7.87 -11.43
CA SER A 51 5.64 8.56 -11.98
C SER A 51 4.54 8.73 -10.94
N LEU A 52 4.39 7.75 -10.06
CA LEU A 52 3.36 7.76 -9.02
C LEU A 52 3.79 8.54 -7.79
N ASN A 53 5.04 8.38 -7.42
CA ASN A 53 5.61 8.99 -6.23
C ASN A 53 6.82 9.85 -6.63
N PRO A 54 6.67 11.18 -6.61
CA PRO A 54 7.78 12.07 -7.02
C PRO A 54 9.04 11.91 -6.19
N TYR A 55 8.90 11.44 -4.95
CA TYR A 55 10.06 11.21 -4.08
C TYR A 55 10.74 9.88 -4.36
N ASN A 56 10.08 9.01 -5.14
CA ASN A 56 10.61 7.71 -5.52
C ASN A 56 11.07 6.89 -4.32
N THR A 57 10.25 6.88 -3.28
CA THR A 57 10.55 6.20 -2.03
C THR A 57 9.66 4.98 -1.83
N LEU A 58 10.05 4.09 -0.92
CA LEU A 58 9.29 2.93 -0.53
C LEU A 58 9.01 2.99 0.98
N PRO A 59 7.88 2.53 1.43
CA PRO A 59 6.78 1.95 0.66
C PRO A 59 5.94 3.00 -0.06
N THR A 60 5.19 2.58 -1.06
CA THR A 60 4.20 3.41 -1.76
C THR A 60 2.91 2.60 -1.89
N LEU A 61 1.81 3.20 -1.50
CA LEU A 61 0.49 2.58 -1.61
C LEU A 61 -0.37 3.38 -2.58
N VAL A 62 -0.96 2.69 -3.53
CA VAL A 62 -1.86 3.29 -4.51
C VAL A 62 -3.24 2.67 -4.35
N ASP A 63 -4.24 3.50 -4.11
CA ASP A 63 -5.63 3.08 -4.06
C ASP A 63 -6.40 3.93 -5.05
N ARG A 64 -6.66 3.35 -6.22
CA ARG A 64 -7.27 4.06 -7.34
C ARG A 64 -6.39 5.23 -7.76
N GLU A 65 -6.86 6.47 -7.55
CA GLU A 65 -6.10 7.66 -7.90
C GLU A 65 -5.29 8.21 -6.73
N LEU A 66 -5.51 7.68 -5.53
CA LEU A 66 -4.83 8.15 -4.34
C LEU A 66 -3.49 7.44 -4.20
N VAL A 67 -2.44 8.22 -3.99
CA VAL A 67 -1.09 7.70 -3.79
C VAL A 67 -0.57 8.19 -2.45
N LEU A 68 -0.13 7.26 -1.63
CA LEU A 68 0.42 7.55 -0.30
C LEU A 68 1.86 7.10 -0.23
N TYR A 69 2.69 7.90 0.40
CA TYR A 69 4.15 7.67 0.43
C TYR A 69 4.71 7.34 1.80
N GLU A 70 3.96 7.63 2.87
CA GLU A 70 4.45 7.46 4.22
C GLU A 70 3.73 6.33 4.92
N ALA A 71 4.48 5.46 5.59
CA ALA A 71 3.91 4.28 6.22
C ALA A 71 2.86 4.63 7.27
N ASP A 72 3.11 5.64 8.08
CA ASP A 72 2.16 6.05 9.12
C ASP A 72 0.84 6.50 8.52
N ILE A 73 0.90 7.28 7.45
CA ILE A 73 -0.29 7.75 6.75
C ILE A 73 -1.03 6.58 6.10
N MET A 74 -0.28 5.65 5.52
CA MET A 74 -0.87 4.44 4.93
C MET A 74 -1.65 3.64 5.96
N MET A 75 -1.08 3.45 7.14
CA MET A 75 -1.72 2.67 8.19
C MET A 75 -2.98 3.35 8.72
N GLU A 76 -2.93 4.66 8.90
CA GLU A 76 -4.13 5.41 9.29
C GLU A 76 -5.21 5.33 8.21
N TYR A 77 -4.82 5.51 6.96
CA TYR A 77 -5.74 5.40 5.83
C TYR A 77 -6.41 4.03 5.78
N LEU A 78 -5.62 2.98 5.93
CA LEU A 78 -6.15 1.61 5.88
C LEU A 78 -7.11 1.33 7.02
N ASP A 79 -6.81 1.85 8.21
CA ASP A 79 -7.68 1.65 9.35
C ASP A 79 -9.03 2.38 9.18
N GLU A 80 -9.02 3.55 8.56
CA GLU A 80 -10.24 4.28 8.24
C GLU A 80 -11.02 3.65 7.08
N ARG A 81 -10.30 3.24 6.05
CA ARG A 81 -10.89 2.66 4.84
C ARG A 81 -11.53 1.29 5.13
N PHE A 82 -10.91 0.53 6.01
CA PHE A 82 -11.33 -0.80 6.41
C PHE A 82 -11.40 -0.86 7.92
N PRO A 83 -12.50 -0.40 8.52
CA PRO A 83 -12.56 -0.19 9.97
C PRO A 83 -12.56 -1.45 10.81
N HIS A 84 -12.75 -2.62 10.19
CA HIS A 84 -12.79 -3.88 10.94
C HIS A 84 -11.72 -4.85 10.44
N PRO A 85 -10.95 -5.43 11.35
CA PRO A 85 -10.87 -5.09 12.77
C PRO A 85 -10.18 -3.75 13.00
N PRO A 86 -10.55 -2.98 14.02
CA PRO A 86 -9.83 -1.75 14.35
C PRO A 86 -8.46 -2.10 14.91
N LEU A 87 -7.43 -1.45 14.39
CA LEU A 87 -6.05 -1.71 14.79
C LEU A 87 -5.44 -0.55 15.57
N PHE A 88 -6.07 0.63 15.50
CA PHE A 88 -5.58 1.82 16.18
C PHE A 88 -6.64 2.35 17.11
N PRO A 89 -6.22 3.01 18.20
CA PRO A 89 -7.18 3.58 19.14
C PRO A 89 -8.06 4.62 18.47
N VAL A 90 -9.31 4.69 18.92
CA VAL A 90 -10.25 5.72 18.50
C VAL A 90 -10.30 6.76 19.61
N TYR A 91 -10.13 8.01 19.26
CA TYR A 91 -10.19 9.11 20.20
C TYR A 91 -11.49 9.87 20.05
#